data_67433b02f1e59e28a89a7a5f4713a872
#
_entry.id   67433b02f1e59e28a89a7a5f4713a872
#
_cell.length_a   1.000
_cell.length_b   1.000
_cell.length_c   1.000
_cell.angle_alpha   90.00
_cell.angle_beta   90.00
_cell.angle_gamma   90.00
#
_symmetry.space_group_name_H-M   'P 1'
#
loop_
_entity.id
_entity.type
_entity.pdbx_description
1 polymer ?
#
loop_
_entity_poly.entity_id
_entity_poly.type
_entity_poly.pdbx_seq_one_letter_code
_entity_poly.pdbx_strand_id
1 'polypeptide(L)'
;SGEEKVFDTWMDSSNSNLFVSGYLNQPDIFEKAFPTALRPQGKEIVRTWLYYTLLKSTLLLEQPGFRHVWIDGLGMDPWGRKMSKSLGNGIDADSVLECGAGGRTGSWKVRGPDGSVSLKANKIGSECFRLWKACEAQVGDDFHINPEEIESKYFGVLTKIFNVARFASQFESPQSEPSTPYPIEDVWIQSEFSAMMTVVE
;
A
#
# COMPACT_ATOMS: atom_id res chain seq x y z
N SER A 1 1.70 -43.19 -23.21
CA SER A 1 1.07 -41.88 -23.23
C SER A 1 1.85 -40.96 -22.33
N GLY A 2 2.06 -39.70 -22.71
CA GLY A 2 2.69 -38.70 -21.87
C GLY A 2 1.81 -38.32 -20.68
N GLU A 3 2.38 -37.61 -19.70
CA GLU A 3 1.64 -37.03 -18.57
C GLU A 3 0.65 -35.95 -19.10
N GLU A 4 -0.59 -36.06 -18.71
CA GLU A 4 -1.65 -35.11 -19.15
C GLU A 4 -1.89 -33.97 -18.16
N LYS A 5 -1.35 -34.12 -16.93
CA LYS A 5 -1.45 -33.08 -15.90
C LYS A 5 -0.40 -32.00 -16.16
N VAL A 6 -0.80 -30.77 -15.94
CA VAL A 6 0.09 -29.60 -16.00
C VAL A 6 0.40 -29.11 -14.59
N PHE A 7 1.54 -28.43 -14.43
CA PHE A 7 1.86 -27.80 -13.17
C PHE A 7 0.88 -26.65 -12.88
N ASP A 8 0.65 -26.44 -11.59
CA ASP A 8 -0.08 -25.26 -11.10
C ASP A 8 0.72 -23.99 -11.47
N THR A 9 0.00 -22.92 -11.81
CA THR A 9 0.58 -21.59 -12.13
C THR A 9 1.40 -21.01 -10.97
N TRP A 10 1.16 -21.43 -9.74
CA TRP A 10 2.03 -21.12 -8.61
C TRP A 10 3.47 -21.64 -8.78
N MET A 11 3.63 -22.70 -9.57
CA MET A 11 4.96 -23.23 -9.89
C MET A 11 5.78 -22.20 -10.69
N ASP A 12 5.17 -21.52 -11.65
CA ASP A 12 5.85 -20.49 -12.45
C ASP A 12 6.04 -19.21 -11.65
N SER A 13 4.99 -18.72 -11.00
CA SER A 13 5.03 -17.47 -10.23
C SER A 13 6.02 -17.49 -9.06
N SER A 14 6.29 -18.67 -8.51
CA SER A 14 7.28 -18.84 -7.44
C SER A 14 8.75 -18.69 -7.88
N ASN A 15 9.02 -18.51 -9.17
CA ASN A 15 10.35 -18.15 -9.69
C ASN A 15 10.54 -16.62 -9.81
N SER A 16 9.51 -15.83 -9.54
CA SER A 16 9.53 -14.38 -9.78
C SER A 16 10.65 -13.64 -9.05
N ASN A 17 11.01 -14.05 -7.83
CA ASN A 17 12.12 -13.44 -7.09
C ASN A 17 13.47 -13.70 -7.77
N LEU A 18 13.70 -14.90 -8.34
CA LEU A 18 14.91 -15.23 -9.06
C LEU A 18 15.01 -14.46 -10.38
N PHE A 19 13.88 -14.38 -11.09
CA PHE A 19 13.80 -13.64 -12.35
C PHE A 19 14.07 -12.15 -12.16
N VAL A 20 13.39 -11.50 -11.20
CA VAL A 20 13.54 -10.07 -10.93
C VAL A 20 14.92 -9.71 -10.41
N SER A 21 15.57 -10.60 -9.64
CA SER A 21 16.93 -10.39 -9.17
C SER A 21 18.02 -10.65 -10.20
N GLY A 22 17.67 -11.13 -11.40
CA GLY A 22 18.62 -11.34 -12.50
C GLY A 22 19.34 -12.70 -12.47
N TYR A 23 18.78 -13.69 -11.78
CA TYR A 23 19.35 -15.05 -11.74
C TYR A 23 19.64 -15.59 -13.15
N LEU A 24 20.83 -16.10 -13.37
CA LEU A 24 21.41 -16.62 -14.63
C LEU A 24 21.72 -15.55 -15.70
N ASN A 25 21.01 -14.41 -15.74
CA ASN A 25 21.15 -13.45 -16.83
C ASN A 25 21.98 -12.21 -16.46
N GLN A 26 22.02 -11.85 -15.18
CA GLN A 26 22.66 -10.62 -14.68
C GLN A 26 23.36 -10.92 -13.35
N PRO A 27 24.49 -11.63 -13.34
CA PRO A 27 25.14 -12.08 -12.11
C PRO A 27 25.53 -10.95 -11.17
N ASP A 28 26.00 -9.83 -11.69
CA ASP A 28 26.39 -8.66 -10.87
C ASP A 28 25.21 -8.03 -10.13
N ILE A 29 24.01 -8.07 -10.74
CA ILE A 29 22.77 -7.60 -10.10
C ILE A 29 22.30 -8.64 -9.09
N PHE A 30 22.35 -9.92 -9.48
CA PHE A 30 21.92 -11.02 -8.63
C PHE A 30 22.69 -11.06 -7.31
N GLU A 31 24.00 -10.94 -7.34
CA GLU A 31 24.85 -10.93 -6.14
C GLU A 31 24.46 -9.85 -5.15
N LYS A 32 24.04 -8.68 -5.65
CA LYS A 32 23.61 -7.54 -4.81
C LYS A 32 22.14 -7.60 -4.36
N ALA A 33 21.28 -8.18 -5.19
CA ALA A 33 19.83 -8.15 -4.99
C ALA A 33 19.27 -9.39 -4.27
N PHE A 34 20.02 -10.50 -4.26
CA PHE A 34 19.59 -11.76 -3.67
C PHE A 34 20.39 -12.10 -2.40
N PRO A 35 19.77 -12.58 -1.30
CA PRO A 35 18.33 -12.67 -1.09
C PRO A 35 17.66 -11.28 -0.97
N THR A 36 16.45 -11.15 -1.52
CA THR A 36 15.69 -9.89 -1.49
C THR A 36 15.44 -9.44 -0.05
N ALA A 37 15.57 -8.15 0.22
CA ALA A 37 15.46 -7.63 1.59
C ALA A 37 14.06 -7.85 2.19
N LEU A 38 13.00 -7.56 1.44
CA LEU A 38 11.62 -7.63 1.91
C LEU A 38 10.69 -8.24 0.87
N ARG A 39 9.80 -9.11 1.33
CA ARG A 39 8.70 -9.66 0.55
C ARG A 39 7.36 -9.32 1.18
N PRO A 40 6.64 -8.27 0.70
CA PRO A 40 5.24 -8.05 1.05
C PRO A 40 4.33 -9.04 0.32
N GLN A 41 3.38 -9.62 1.04
CA GLN A 41 2.37 -10.50 0.46
C GLN A 41 1.12 -10.63 1.35
N GLY A 42 0.02 -11.09 0.77
CA GLY A 42 -1.18 -11.46 1.53
C GLY A 42 -1.05 -12.81 2.22
N LYS A 43 -1.78 -12.98 3.32
CA LYS A 43 -1.79 -14.22 4.11
C LYS A 43 -2.31 -15.44 3.33
N GLU A 44 -3.16 -15.23 2.32
CA GLU A 44 -3.79 -16.29 1.54
C GLU A 44 -2.82 -17.07 0.64
N ILE A 45 -1.65 -16.48 0.33
CA ILE A 45 -0.66 -17.11 -0.55
C ILE A 45 0.57 -17.64 0.17
N VAL A 46 0.52 -17.76 1.50
CA VAL A 46 1.61 -18.32 2.32
C VAL A 46 1.88 -19.78 1.95
N ARG A 47 0.81 -20.59 1.79
CA ARG A 47 0.94 -22.04 1.45
C ARG A 47 1.27 -22.30 0.00
N THR A 48 1.10 -21.34 -0.87
CA THR A 48 1.32 -21.43 -2.31
C THR A 48 2.58 -20.68 -2.71
N TRP A 49 2.46 -19.42 -3.01
CA TRP A 49 3.54 -18.63 -3.56
C TRP A 49 4.76 -18.52 -2.65
N LEU A 50 4.58 -18.22 -1.35
CA LEU A 50 5.70 -18.10 -0.42
C LEU A 50 6.40 -19.44 -0.22
N TYR A 51 5.63 -20.49 0.06
CA TYR A 51 6.17 -21.83 0.29
C TYR A 51 6.99 -22.32 -0.91
N TYR A 52 6.44 -22.24 -2.12
CA TYR A 52 7.16 -22.68 -3.32
C TYR A 52 8.38 -21.82 -3.63
N THR A 53 8.31 -20.51 -3.38
CA THR A 53 9.47 -19.62 -3.56
C THR A 53 10.61 -19.99 -2.61
N LEU A 54 10.32 -20.17 -1.33
CA LEU A 54 11.32 -20.56 -0.33
C LEU A 54 11.91 -21.94 -0.64
N LEU A 55 11.05 -22.91 -0.96
CA LEU A 55 11.48 -24.27 -1.33
C LEU A 55 12.46 -24.24 -2.50
N LYS A 56 12.10 -23.57 -3.59
CA LYS A 56 12.95 -23.47 -4.79
C LYS A 56 14.24 -22.73 -4.53
N SER A 57 14.19 -21.59 -3.84
CA SER A 57 15.39 -20.83 -3.53
C SER A 57 16.35 -21.65 -2.67
N THR A 58 15.84 -22.37 -1.68
CA THR A 58 16.67 -23.24 -0.82
C THR A 58 17.24 -24.42 -1.59
N LEU A 59 16.46 -25.07 -2.43
CA LEU A 59 16.96 -26.22 -3.21
C LEU A 59 17.96 -25.83 -4.28
N LEU A 60 17.82 -24.66 -4.90
CA LEU A 60 18.70 -24.22 -6.00
C LEU A 60 19.95 -23.48 -5.50
N LEU A 61 19.83 -22.74 -4.40
CA LEU A 61 20.84 -21.77 -3.96
C LEU A 61 21.28 -21.94 -2.51
N GLU A 62 20.75 -22.95 -1.80
CA GLU A 62 21.03 -23.28 -0.40
C GLU A 62 20.74 -22.12 0.60
N GLN A 63 19.91 -21.16 0.16
CA GLN A 63 19.53 -20.02 0.99
C GLN A 63 18.10 -19.58 0.71
N PRO A 64 17.41 -18.93 1.67
CA PRO A 64 16.06 -18.42 1.47
C PRO A 64 16.04 -17.27 0.46
N GLY A 65 14.92 -17.14 -0.26
CA GLY A 65 14.75 -16.09 -1.28
C GLY A 65 14.57 -14.67 -0.71
N PHE A 66 14.27 -14.53 0.59
CA PHE A 66 13.98 -13.26 1.27
C PHE A 66 14.63 -13.23 2.65
N ARG A 67 15.02 -12.04 3.10
CA ARG A 67 15.47 -11.78 4.48
C ARG A 67 14.28 -11.60 5.42
N HIS A 68 13.25 -10.89 4.97
CA HIS A 68 12.03 -10.62 5.71
C HIS A 68 10.80 -10.85 4.85
N VAL A 69 9.73 -11.34 5.45
CA VAL A 69 8.42 -11.49 4.82
C VAL A 69 7.42 -10.66 5.61
N TRP A 70 6.73 -9.77 4.91
CA TRP A 70 5.66 -8.96 5.47
C TRP A 70 4.33 -9.53 5.04
N ILE A 71 3.56 -10.06 5.99
CA ILE A 71 2.30 -10.74 5.70
C ILE A 71 1.14 -9.80 6.01
N ASP A 72 0.49 -9.31 4.96
CA ASP A 72 -0.70 -8.48 5.06
C ASP A 72 -1.98 -9.30 5.24
N GLY A 73 -2.97 -8.70 5.89
CA GLY A 73 -4.33 -9.21 5.91
C GLY A 73 -5.04 -9.05 4.56
N LEU A 74 -6.29 -9.51 4.53
CA LEU A 74 -7.15 -9.40 3.34
C LEU A 74 -7.95 -8.09 3.36
N GLY A 75 -8.05 -7.44 2.20
CA GLY A 75 -9.05 -6.42 1.96
C GLY A 75 -10.44 -7.04 1.88
N MET A 76 -11.30 -6.64 2.78
CA MET A 76 -12.71 -7.05 2.83
C MET A 76 -13.60 -5.94 2.31
N ASP A 77 -14.73 -6.27 1.73
CA ASP A 77 -15.74 -5.27 1.38
C ASP A 77 -16.41 -4.69 2.65
N PRO A 78 -17.26 -3.65 2.55
CA PRO A 78 -17.91 -3.03 3.71
C PRO A 78 -18.71 -4.01 4.58
N TRP A 79 -19.09 -5.15 4.05
CA TRP A 79 -19.84 -6.19 4.79
C TRP A 79 -18.97 -7.34 5.30
N GLY A 80 -17.65 -7.21 5.23
CA GLY A 80 -16.73 -8.23 5.72
C GLY A 80 -16.56 -9.44 4.79
N ARG A 81 -16.93 -9.35 3.51
CA ARG A 81 -16.73 -10.43 2.54
C ARG A 81 -15.37 -10.25 1.83
N LYS A 82 -14.66 -11.35 1.64
CA LYS A 82 -13.44 -11.34 0.84
C LYS A 82 -13.71 -10.80 -0.56
N MET A 83 -12.90 -9.85 -1.01
CA MET A 83 -12.98 -9.35 -2.38
C MET A 83 -12.52 -10.38 -3.38
N SER A 84 -13.30 -10.59 -4.44
CA SER A 84 -12.95 -11.49 -5.52
C SER A 84 -13.56 -11.06 -6.86
N LYS A 85 -12.90 -11.46 -7.95
CA LYS A 85 -13.41 -11.20 -9.30
C LYS A 85 -14.76 -11.87 -9.54
N SER A 86 -14.96 -13.08 -9.00
CA SER A 86 -16.20 -13.83 -9.15
C SER A 86 -17.38 -13.18 -8.44
N LEU A 87 -17.16 -12.54 -7.30
CA LEU A 87 -18.19 -11.77 -6.60
C LEU A 87 -18.39 -10.37 -7.19
N GLY A 88 -17.44 -9.87 -7.96
CA GLY A 88 -17.48 -8.53 -8.54
C GLY A 88 -17.52 -7.42 -7.49
N ASN A 89 -17.00 -7.68 -6.28
CA ASN A 89 -16.93 -6.73 -5.16
C ASN A 89 -15.52 -6.17 -4.95
N GLY A 90 -14.62 -6.39 -5.89
CA GLY A 90 -13.27 -5.83 -5.87
C GLY A 90 -13.28 -4.35 -6.24
N ILE A 91 -12.23 -3.65 -5.81
CA ILE A 91 -11.98 -2.26 -6.14
C ILE A 91 -11.00 -2.21 -7.30
N ASP A 92 -11.39 -1.47 -8.32
CA ASP A 92 -10.54 -1.20 -9.46
C ASP A 92 -9.59 -0.04 -9.16
N ALA A 93 -8.29 -0.27 -9.34
CA ALA A 93 -7.26 0.72 -9.04
C ALA A 93 -7.38 1.97 -9.95
N ASP A 94 -7.75 1.80 -11.21
CA ASP A 94 -7.92 2.91 -12.14
C ASP A 94 -9.05 3.84 -11.67
N SER A 95 -10.15 3.27 -11.18
CA SER A 95 -11.23 4.06 -10.59
C SER A 95 -10.80 4.89 -9.39
N VAL A 96 -9.84 4.40 -8.58
CA VAL A 96 -9.26 5.16 -7.47
C VAL A 96 -8.35 6.28 -7.96
N LEU A 97 -7.51 6.01 -8.95
CA LEU A 97 -6.59 6.99 -9.52
C LEU A 97 -7.32 8.15 -10.21
N GLU A 98 -8.43 7.87 -10.87
CA GLU A 98 -9.26 8.88 -11.52
C GLU A 98 -10.01 9.79 -10.52
N CYS A 99 -10.28 9.29 -9.32
CA CYS A 99 -10.92 10.05 -8.27
C CYS A 99 -9.96 11.10 -7.70
N GLY A 100 -10.47 12.30 -7.43
CA GLY A 100 -9.72 13.36 -6.76
C GLY A 100 -8.70 14.10 -7.60
N ALA A 101 -8.24 13.57 -8.73
CA ALA A 101 -7.32 14.26 -9.62
C ALA A 101 -7.97 15.50 -10.27
N GLY A 102 -7.42 16.69 -9.98
CA GLY A 102 -7.95 17.95 -10.49
C GLY A 102 -9.38 18.27 -10.02
N GLY A 103 -9.78 17.77 -8.84
CA GLY A 103 -11.13 17.96 -8.28
C GLY A 103 -12.20 17.07 -8.91
N ARG A 104 -11.81 16.05 -9.66
CA ARG A 104 -12.74 15.11 -10.29
C ARG A 104 -13.40 14.22 -9.24
N THR A 105 -14.67 13.93 -9.44
CA THR A 105 -15.42 12.94 -8.67
C THR A 105 -15.43 11.64 -9.47
N GLY A 106 -14.82 10.61 -8.94
CA GLY A 106 -14.91 9.27 -9.51
C GLY A 106 -16.10 8.49 -8.95
N SER A 107 -16.28 7.28 -9.39
CA SER A 107 -17.32 6.41 -8.86
C SER A 107 -16.79 5.01 -8.59
N TRP A 108 -17.21 4.43 -7.46
CA TRP A 108 -16.91 3.05 -7.12
C TRP A 108 -18.12 2.18 -7.33
N LYS A 109 -17.87 1.03 -7.92
CA LYS A 109 -18.88 0.00 -8.05
C LYS A 109 -18.92 -0.80 -6.76
N VAL A 110 -20.03 -0.72 -6.05
CA VAL A 110 -20.23 -1.44 -4.77
C VAL A 110 -21.32 -2.49 -4.98
N ARG A 111 -20.99 -3.75 -4.71
CA ARG A 111 -21.95 -4.85 -4.78
C ARG A 111 -22.39 -5.29 -3.39
N GLY A 112 -23.66 -5.09 -3.07
CA GLY A 112 -24.28 -5.51 -1.81
C GLY A 112 -24.38 -7.04 -1.64
N PRO A 113 -24.66 -7.51 -0.41
CA PRO A 113 -24.88 -8.93 -0.13
C PRO A 113 -26.09 -9.52 -0.86
N ASP A 114 -27.09 -8.70 -1.14
CA ASP A 114 -28.31 -9.02 -1.90
C ASP A 114 -28.09 -9.09 -3.42
N GLY A 115 -26.86 -8.85 -3.88
CA GLY A 115 -26.51 -8.80 -5.29
C GLY A 115 -26.79 -7.44 -5.96
N SER A 116 -27.35 -6.46 -5.24
CA SER A 116 -27.53 -5.11 -5.74
C SER A 116 -26.19 -4.48 -6.12
N VAL A 117 -26.20 -3.65 -7.16
CA VAL A 117 -25.00 -2.91 -7.59
C VAL A 117 -25.32 -1.43 -7.55
N SER A 118 -24.55 -0.69 -6.79
CA SER A 118 -24.64 0.76 -6.74
C SER A 118 -23.33 1.41 -7.17
N LEU A 119 -23.40 2.58 -7.77
CA LEU A 119 -22.27 3.44 -8.01
C LEU A 119 -22.22 4.48 -6.89
N LYS A 120 -21.10 4.52 -6.21
CA LYS A 120 -20.84 5.51 -5.14
C LYS A 120 -19.85 6.54 -5.66
N ALA A 121 -20.28 7.79 -5.73
CA ALA A 121 -19.40 8.90 -6.06
C ALA A 121 -18.43 9.16 -4.89
N ASN A 122 -17.17 9.44 -5.19
CA ASN A 122 -16.17 9.77 -4.18
C ASN A 122 -15.06 10.65 -4.74
N LYS A 123 -14.28 11.24 -3.84
CA LYS A 123 -13.13 12.13 -4.14
C LYS A 123 -11.83 11.56 -3.58
N ILE A 124 -11.74 10.26 -3.35
CA ILE A 124 -10.64 9.65 -2.61
C ILE A 124 -9.29 9.98 -3.28
N GLY A 125 -9.11 9.58 -4.54
CA GLY A 125 -7.82 9.70 -5.22
C GLY A 125 -6.73 8.81 -4.61
N SER A 126 -5.59 8.77 -5.27
CA SER A 126 -4.46 7.92 -4.87
C SER A 126 -3.90 8.27 -3.50
N GLU A 127 -3.73 9.55 -3.20
CA GLU A 127 -3.10 10.00 -1.95
C GLU A 127 -3.97 9.71 -0.72
N CYS A 128 -5.28 9.92 -0.84
CA CYS A 128 -6.21 9.60 0.23
C CYS A 128 -6.27 8.08 0.47
N PHE A 129 -6.28 7.28 -0.58
CA PHE A 129 -6.26 5.82 -0.48
C PHE A 129 -4.97 5.30 0.16
N ARG A 130 -3.83 5.86 -0.22
CA ARG A 130 -2.51 5.51 0.36
C ARG A 130 -2.45 5.88 1.84
N LEU A 131 -2.91 7.07 2.22
CA LEU A 131 -2.96 7.49 3.61
C LEU A 131 -3.87 6.58 4.44
N TRP A 132 -5.06 6.27 3.94
CA TRP A 132 -5.95 5.31 4.58
C TRP A 132 -5.27 3.93 4.76
N LYS A 133 -4.64 3.39 3.70
CA LYS A 133 -3.96 2.10 3.77
C LYS A 133 -2.86 2.09 4.84
N ALA A 134 -2.10 3.17 4.95
CA ALA A 134 -1.04 3.29 5.95
C ALA A 134 -1.58 3.38 7.39
N CYS A 135 -2.75 3.99 7.59
CA CYS A 135 -3.33 4.19 8.92
C CYS A 135 -4.17 3.00 9.41
N GLU A 136 -4.92 2.34 8.52
CA GLU A 136 -5.93 1.34 8.91
C GLU A 136 -5.53 -0.10 8.63
N ALA A 137 -4.70 -0.35 7.63
CA ALA A 137 -4.33 -1.70 7.24
C ALA A 137 -3.09 -2.17 8.01
N GLN A 138 -3.32 -2.71 9.18
CA GLN A 138 -2.26 -3.27 10.01
C GLN A 138 -1.73 -4.60 9.46
N VAL A 139 -0.47 -4.90 9.78
CA VAL A 139 0.17 -6.16 9.39
C VAL A 139 -0.53 -7.34 10.05
N GLY A 140 -0.90 -8.33 9.26
CA GLY A 140 -1.52 -9.56 9.75
C GLY A 140 -3.04 -9.52 9.89
N ASP A 141 -3.63 -8.33 10.01
CA ASP A 141 -5.06 -8.17 10.23
C ASP A 141 -5.83 -7.87 8.95
N ASP A 142 -7.05 -8.42 8.84
CA ASP A 142 -7.96 -8.09 7.77
C ASP A 142 -8.52 -6.68 7.96
N PHE A 143 -8.71 -5.96 6.87
CA PHE A 143 -9.20 -4.59 6.90
C PHE A 143 -10.37 -4.39 5.95
N HIS A 144 -11.31 -3.54 6.35
CA HIS A 144 -12.48 -3.22 5.54
C HIS A 144 -12.20 -2.05 4.61
N ILE A 145 -12.62 -2.18 3.37
CA ILE A 145 -12.49 -1.11 2.39
C ILE A 145 -13.87 -0.51 2.14
N ASN A 146 -14.13 0.63 2.77
CA ASN A 146 -15.36 1.39 2.63
C ASN A 146 -15.05 2.77 2.03
N PRO A 147 -15.41 3.01 0.77
CA PRO A 147 -15.12 4.29 0.12
C PRO A 147 -15.66 5.52 0.84
N GLU A 148 -16.87 5.44 1.39
CA GLU A 148 -17.49 6.57 2.11
C GLU A 148 -16.73 6.91 3.40
N GLU A 149 -16.26 5.90 4.10
CA GLU A 149 -15.49 6.05 5.31
C GLU A 149 -14.09 6.59 5.03
N ILE A 150 -13.44 6.09 3.98
CA ILE A 150 -12.13 6.58 3.53
C ILE A 150 -12.21 8.06 3.17
N GLU A 151 -13.21 8.46 2.39
CA GLU A 151 -13.40 9.87 2.02
C GLU A 151 -13.63 10.74 3.25
N SER A 152 -14.55 10.35 4.13
CA SER A 152 -14.92 11.16 5.30
C SER A 152 -13.76 11.37 6.28
N LYS A 153 -12.93 10.35 6.49
CA LYS A 153 -11.81 10.43 7.44
C LYS A 153 -10.57 11.11 6.85
N TYR A 154 -10.19 10.75 5.64
CA TYR A 154 -8.84 11.06 5.13
C TYR A 154 -8.79 12.18 4.11
N PHE A 155 -9.83 12.38 3.31
CA PHE A 155 -9.84 13.47 2.32
C PHE A 155 -9.76 14.86 2.98
N GLY A 156 -10.46 15.05 4.10
CA GLY A 156 -10.42 16.30 4.86
C GLY A 156 -9.04 16.60 5.45
N VAL A 157 -8.32 15.58 5.92
CA VAL A 157 -6.94 15.72 6.45
C VAL A 157 -5.99 16.18 5.35
N LEU A 158 -5.99 15.50 4.21
CA LEU A 158 -5.15 15.88 3.06
C LEU A 158 -5.47 17.27 2.53
N THR A 159 -6.75 17.63 2.47
CA THR A 159 -7.19 18.98 2.06
C THR A 159 -6.63 20.05 3.00
N LYS A 160 -6.64 19.81 4.31
CA LYS A 160 -6.05 20.73 5.29
C LYS A 160 -4.54 20.86 5.09
N ILE A 161 -3.83 19.76 4.98
CA ILE A 161 -2.37 19.76 4.73
C ILE A 161 -2.04 20.54 3.45
N PHE A 162 -2.75 20.26 2.36
CA PHE A 162 -2.57 20.97 1.09
C PHE A 162 -2.82 22.47 1.22
N ASN A 163 -3.90 22.88 1.91
CA ASN A 163 -4.24 24.30 2.10
C ASN A 163 -3.19 25.00 2.96
N VAL A 164 -2.68 24.37 4.02
CA VAL A 164 -1.59 24.91 4.84
C VAL A 164 -0.32 25.08 4.01
N ALA A 165 0.08 24.05 3.26
CA ALA A 165 1.24 24.13 2.39
C ALA A 165 1.10 25.23 1.32
N ARG A 166 -0.06 25.33 0.68
CA ARG A 166 -0.37 26.40 -0.28
C ARG A 166 -0.35 27.78 0.35
N PHE A 167 -0.84 27.93 1.58
CA PHE A 167 -0.76 29.18 2.30
C PHE A 167 0.70 29.53 2.61
N ALA A 168 1.45 28.61 3.17
CA ALA A 168 2.87 28.80 3.48
C ALA A 168 3.72 29.17 2.25
N SER A 169 3.41 28.57 1.09
CA SER A 169 4.13 28.85 -0.16
C SER A 169 3.93 30.27 -0.73
N GLN A 170 3.00 31.05 -0.16
CA GLN A 170 2.80 32.46 -0.56
C GLN A 170 3.81 33.40 0.10
N PHE A 171 4.54 32.92 1.08
CA PHE A 171 5.56 33.70 1.80
C PHE A 171 6.95 33.33 1.30
N GLU A 172 7.80 34.33 1.16
CA GLU A 172 9.21 34.07 0.85
C GLU A 172 9.91 33.44 2.06
N SER A 173 10.78 32.48 1.78
CA SER A 173 11.63 31.92 2.83
C SER A 173 12.56 33.00 3.38
N PRO A 174 12.68 33.14 4.71
CA PRO A 174 13.58 34.14 5.29
C PRO A 174 15.02 33.87 4.83
N GLN A 175 15.72 34.92 4.40
CA GLN A 175 17.12 34.85 3.92
C GLN A 175 18.13 34.64 5.07
N SER A 176 17.71 34.87 6.30
CA SER A 176 18.52 34.69 7.50
C SER A 176 17.66 34.29 8.69
N GLU A 177 18.25 33.69 9.68
CA GLU A 177 17.59 33.46 10.96
C GLU A 177 17.18 34.80 11.61
N PRO A 178 16.05 34.84 12.30
CA PRO A 178 15.63 36.06 12.99
C PRO A 178 16.63 36.48 14.04
N SER A 179 16.96 37.78 14.06
CA SER A 179 17.88 38.38 15.01
C SER A 179 17.30 38.56 16.42
N THR A 180 16.03 38.31 16.61
CA THR A 180 15.30 38.39 17.87
C THR A 180 14.83 37.01 18.33
N PRO A 181 14.66 36.79 19.64
CA PRO A 181 14.09 35.55 20.14
C PRO A 181 12.72 35.30 19.49
N TYR A 182 12.47 34.04 19.16
CA TYR A 182 11.18 33.63 18.62
C TYR A 182 10.05 33.98 19.60
N PRO A 183 8.87 34.40 19.12
CA PRO A 183 7.66 34.49 19.93
C PRO A 183 7.39 33.19 20.69
N ILE A 184 6.75 33.30 21.86
CA ILE A 184 6.52 32.14 22.72
C ILE A 184 5.67 31.08 22.03
N GLU A 185 4.79 31.48 21.14
CA GLU A 185 3.94 30.62 20.32
C GLU A 185 4.78 29.75 19.36
N ASP A 186 5.80 30.34 18.76
CA ASP A 186 6.71 29.62 17.85
C ASP A 186 7.60 28.65 18.62
N VAL A 187 8.09 29.04 19.79
CA VAL A 187 8.86 28.15 20.68
C VAL A 187 8.00 26.97 21.12
N TRP A 188 6.75 27.22 21.47
CA TRP A 188 5.79 26.18 21.88
C TRP A 188 5.54 25.20 20.74
N ILE A 189 5.18 25.65 19.53
CA ILE A 189 4.90 24.75 18.41
C ILE A 189 6.11 23.93 17.99
N GLN A 190 7.33 24.51 18.05
CA GLN A 190 8.57 23.78 17.78
C GLN A 190 8.82 22.69 18.81
N SER A 191 8.54 22.97 20.10
CA SER A 191 8.64 22.01 21.18
C SER A 191 7.67 20.84 20.99
N GLU A 192 6.40 21.12 20.68
CA GLU A 192 5.36 20.10 20.39
C GLU A 192 5.74 19.25 19.17
N PHE A 193 6.24 19.89 18.12
CA PHE A 193 6.70 19.18 16.93
C PHE A 193 7.88 18.25 17.23
N SER A 194 8.85 18.73 18.00
CA SER A 194 10.01 17.92 18.40
C SER A 194 9.60 16.72 19.27
N ALA A 195 8.68 16.93 20.22
CA ALA A 195 8.13 15.85 21.03
C ALA A 195 7.40 14.80 20.19
N MET A 196 6.60 15.23 19.21
CA MET A 196 5.93 14.34 18.28
C MET A 196 6.93 13.53 17.45
N MET A 197 7.98 14.14 16.93
CA MET A 197 9.02 13.44 16.15
C MET A 197 9.69 12.33 16.95
N THR A 198 9.96 12.56 18.24
CA THR A 198 10.56 11.54 19.13
C THR A 198 9.65 10.31 19.33
N VAL A 199 8.35 10.47 19.20
CA VAL A 199 7.39 9.35 19.32
C VAL A 199 7.30 8.54 18.03
N VAL A 200 7.60 9.15 16.87
CA VAL A 200 7.48 8.51 15.55
C VAL A 200 8.76 7.76 15.15
N GLU A 201 9.91 8.13 15.69
CA GLU A 201 11.19 7.42 15.52
C GLU A 201 11.25 6.13 16.37
#